data_471fecdce71422eec1bae6dae72c6f8f
#
_entry.id   471fecdce71422eec1bae6dae72c6f8f
#
_cell.length_a   1.000
_cell.length_b   1.000
_cell.length_c   1.000
_cell.angle_alpha   90.00
_cell.angle_beta   90.00
_cell.angle_gamma   90.00
#
_symmetry.space_group_name_H-M   'P 1'
#
loop_
_entity.id
_entity.type
_entity.pdbx_description
1 polymer ?
#
loop_
_entity_poly.entity_id
_entity_poly.type
_entity_poly.pdbx_seq_one_letter_code
_entity_poly.pdbx_strand_id
1 'polypeptide(L)'
;MIDLKEVSKNYGEKKVVTEVCLPIEEEKLTAFIGPNGAGKSTLLSMISRLISIDAGQIYLDHNEVKAWRSNELSKKLSILKQSNGVNLRITVRELVSFGRFPYSKGRLTSEDKELIDYALEKLGLVEMAEDRIDTLSGGQLQRAYIAMILAQDTAVSYTHLTLP
;
A
#
# COMPACT_ATOMS: atom_id res chain seq x y z
N MET A 1 13.08 -7.56 2.82
CA MET A 1 12.68 -8.17 4.11
C MET A 1 12.20 -7.10 5.08
N ILE A 2 11.08 -7.36 5.82
CA ILE A 2 10.65 -6.47 6.91
C ILE A 2 10.81 -7.21 8.23
N ASP A 3 11.32 -6.53 9.25
CA ASP A 3 11.52 -7.10 10.58
C ASP A 3 10.98 -6.15 11.65
N LEU A 4 10.08 -6.66 12.49
CA LEU A 4 9.50 -5.96 13.63
C LEU A 4 10.17 -6.47 14.91
N LYS A 5 10.63 -5.54 15.77
CA LYS A 5 11.28 -5.85 17.05
C LYS A 5 10.54 -5.12 18.18
N GLU A 6 9.87 -5.90 19.02
CA GLU A 6 9.15 -5.45 20.22
C GLU A 6 8.20 -4.27 19.96
N VAL A 7 7.55 -4.27 18.79
CA VAL A 7 6.72 -3.15 18.34
C VAL A 7 5.44 -3.08 19.16
N SER A 8 5.18 -1.89 19.71
CA SER A 8 4.01 -1.62 20.54
C SER A 8 3.28 -0.35 20.10
N LYS A 9 1.93 -0.35 20.26
CA LYS A 9 1.06 0.80 20.01
C LYS A 9 -0.12 0.83 20.98
N ASN A 10 -0.30 2.01 21.59
CA ASN A 10 -1.43 2.29 22.49
C ASN A 10 -2.26 3.45 21.95
N TYR A 11 -3.53 3.48 22.25
CA TYR A 11 -4.43 4.62 22.04
C TYR A 11 -5.04 4.99 23.40
N GLY A 12 -4.49 6.02 24.02
CA GLY A 12 -4.76 6.32 25.44
C GLY A 12 -4.35 5.14 26.32
N GLU A 13 -5.25 4.64 27.14
CA GLU A 13 -5.00 3.48 28.01
C GLU A 13 -5.14 2.13 27.29
N LYS A 14 -5.69 2.11 26.07
CA LYS A 14 -5.93 0.88 25.33
C LYS A 14 -4.66 0.42 24.61
N LYS A 15 -4.12 -0.72 25.05
CA LYS A 15 -3.05 -1.44 24.33
C LYS A 15 -3.64 -2.14 23.11
N VAL A 16 -3.16 -1.82 21.91
CA VAL A 16 -3.69 -2.37 20.64
C VAL A 16 -2.69 -3.32 20.01
N VAL A 17 -1.40 -3.03 20.12
CA VAL A 17 -0.30 -3.89 19.68
C VAL A 17 0.71 -3.90 20.81
N THR A 18 1.17 -5.07 21.24
CA THR A 18 2.08 -5.21 22.39
C THR A 18 3.25 -6.13 22.01
N GLU A 19 4.45 -5.58 22.04
CA GLU A 19 5.73 -6.29 21.92
C GLU A 19 5.80 -7.28 20.74
N VAL A 20 5.25 -6.88 19.59
CA VAL A 20 5.23 -7.76 18.41
C VAL A 20 6.63 -7.87 17.82
N CYS A 21 7.10 -9.12 17.73
CA CYS A 21 8.30 -9.52 17.01
C CYS A 21 7.89 -10.37 15.81
N LEU A 22 8.15 -9.92 14.60
CA LEU A 22 7.69 -10.60 13.39
C LEU A 22 8.60 -10.31 12.19
N PRO A 23 9.29 -11.32 11.64
CA PRO A 23 9.93 -11.21 10.35
C PRO A 23 8.90 -11.45 9.23
N ILE A 24 8.89 -10.59 8.22
CA ILE A 24 8.13 -10.76 6.98
C ILE A 24 9.14 -10.97 5.87
N GLU A 25 9.17 -12.18 5.35
CA GLU A 25 10.15 -12.59 4.34
C GLU A 25 9.81 -12.01 2.96
N GLU A 26 10.83 -11.83 2.14
CA GLU A 26 10.68 -11.42 0.74
C GLU A 26 10.07 -12.55 -0.10
N GLU A 27 9.45 -12.18 -1.22
CA GLU A 27 8.88 -13.10 -2.20
C GLU A 27 7.82 -14.07 -1.62
N LYS A 28 7.28 -13.76 -0.44
CA LYS A 28 6.24 -14.55 0.20
C LYS A 28 4.96 -13.74 0.42
N LEU A 29 3.83 -14.44 0.30
CA LEU A 29 2.53 -13.90 0.71
C LEU A 29 2.36 -14.11 2.21
N THR A 30 2.29 -13.02 2.98
CA THR A 30 2.00 -13.02 4.40
C THR A 30 0.60 -12.48 4.67
N ALA A 31 -0.24 -13.22 5.38
CA ALA A 31 -1.59 -12.81 5.75
C ALA A 31 -1.73 -12.63 7.27
N PHE A 32 -2.30 -11.50 7.70
CA PHE A 32 -2.69 -11.26 9.09
C PHE A 32 -4.15 -11.64 9.30
N ILE A 33 -4.39 -12.71 10.05
CA ILE A 33 -5.73 -13.24 10.32
C ILE A 33 -6.07 -13.02 11.80
N GLY A 34 -7.31 -12.68 12.08
CA GLY A 34 -7.81 -12.48 13.44
C GLY A 34 -9.10 -11.64 13.46
N PRO A 35 -9.78 -11.54 14.62
CA PRO A 35 -11.03 -10.81 14.76
C PRO A 35 -10.88 -9.31 14.50
N ASN A 36 -12.02 -8.63 14.31
CA ASN A 36 -12.05 -7.18 14.24
C ASN A 36 -11.54 -6.56 15.55
N GLY A 37 -10.71 -5.53 15.43
CA GLY A 37 -10.07 -4.90 16.59
C GLY A 37 -8.79 -5.57 17.09
N ALA A 38 -8.33 -6.68 16.49
CA ALA A 38 -7.08 -7.37 16.88
C ALA A 38 -5.78 -6.61 16.52
N GLY A 39 -5.85 -5.37 16.05
CA GLY A 39 -4.67 -4.56 15.75
C GLY A 39 -4.04 -4.77 14.37
N LYS A 40 -4.62 -5.63 13.49
CA LYS A 40 -4.06 -5.92 12.16
C LYS A 40 -3.81 -4.67 11.32
N SER A 41 -4.82 -3.81 11.18
CA SER A 41 -4.71 -2.55 10.43
C SER A 41 -3.73 -1.57 11.07
N THR A 42 -3.68 -1.56 12.40
CA THR A 42 -2.73 -0.74 13.17
C THR A 42 -1.30 -1.20 12.88
N LEU A 43 -1.05 -2.52 12.89
CA LEU A 43 0.25 -3.08 12.60
C LEU A 43 0.71 -2.74 11.17
N LEU A 44 -0.16 -2.94 10.16
CA LEU A 44 0.13 -2.57 8.78
C LEU A 44 0.38 -1.06 8.62
N SER A 45 -0.40 -0.23 9.33
CA SER A 45 -0.21 1.23 9.31
C SER A 45 1.09 1.68 9.97
N MET A 46 1.59 0.96 10.98
CA MET A 46 2.90 1.20 11.59
C MET A 46 4.04 0.79 10.66
N ILE A 47 3.96 -0.41 10.04
CA ILE A 47 4.94 -0.89 9.06
C ILE A 47 5.10 0.13 7.92
N SER A 48 3.98 0.69 7.47
CA SER A 48 3.95 1.66 6.39
C SER A 48 4.19 3.11 6.81
N ARG A 49 4.51 3.35 8.08
CA ARG A 49 4.74 4.68 8.66
C ARG A 49 3.57 5.65 8.48
N LEU A 50 2.35 5.15 8.30
CA LEU A 50 1.13 5.99 8.33
C LEU A 50 0.79 6.43 9.75
N ILE A 51 1.17 5.63 10.75
CA ILE A 51 1.11 5.96 12.17
C ILE A 51 2.45 5.66 12.82
N SER A 52 2.78 6.41 13.89
CA SER A 52 3.99 6.19 14.68
C SER A 52 3.82 4.99 15.61
N ILE A 53 4.89 4.26 15.86
CA ILE A 53 5.01 3.28 16.95
C ILE A 53 5.25 4.02 18.27
N ASP A 54 4.88 3.41 19.40
CA ASP A 54 5.16 3.94 20.73
C ASP A 54 6.42 3.31 21.33
N ALA A 55 6.70 2.04 21.01
CA ALA A 55 7.92 1.35 21.40
C ALA A 55 8.36 0.34 20.33
N GLY A 56 9.59 -0.13 20.42
CA GLY A 56 10.18 -1.07 19.48
C GLY A 56 10.77 -0.42 18.23
N GLN A 57 11.03 -1.23 17.22
CA GLN A 57 11.65 -0.81 15.97
C GLN A 57 11.08 -1.61 14.79
N ILE A 58 10.98 -0.97 13.62
CA ILE A 58 10.59 -1.62 12.37
C ILE A 58 11.69 -1.37 11.35
N TYR A 59 12.16 -2.44 10.73
CA TYR A 59 13.19 -2.40 9.71
C TYR A 59 12.62 -2.81 8.34
N LEU A 60 13.09 -2.14 7.29
CA LEU A 60 12.90 -2.50 5.90
C LEU A 60 14.28 -2.56 5.24
N ASP A 61 14.64 -3.72 4.69
CA ASP A 61 15.96 -3.98 4.08
C ASP A 61 17.11 -3.57 5.03
N HIS A 62 17.04 -4.03 6.29
CA HIS A 62 17.99 -3.76 7.38
C HIS A 62 18.09 -2.30 7.85
N ASN A 63 17.34 -1.37 7.25
CA ASN A 63 17.29 0.03 7.66
C ASN A 63 16.01 0.31 8.45
N GLU A 64 16.11 1.03 9.56
CA GLU A 64 14.94 1.40 10.34
C GLU A 64 13.99 2.27 9.52
N VAL A 65 12.68 1.89 9.49
CA VAL A 65 11.66 2.53 8.65
C VAL A 65 11.55 4.03 8.93
N LYS A 66 11.79 4.47 10.17
CA LYS A 66 11.75 5.90 10.52
C LYS A 66 12.90 6.69 9.91
N ALA A 67 14.03 6.06 9.60
CA ALA A 67 15.21 6.72 9.03
C ALA A 67 15.09 6.94 7.50
N TRP A 68 14.18 6.22 6.84
CA TRP A 68 13.99 6.39 5.41
C TRP A 68 13.43 7.76 5.06
N ARG A 69 13.93 8.39 4.00
CA ARG A 69 13.26 9.53 3.38
C ARG A 69 11.92 9.09 2.79
N SER A 70 10.87 9.89 2.90
CA SER A 70 9.52 9.50 2.47
C SER A 70 9.45 9.09 1.00
N ASN A 71 10.18 9.77 0.12
CA ASN A 71 10.24 9.44 -1.30
C ASN A 71 10.96 8.11 -1.58
N GLU A 72 11.97 7.78 -0.80
CA GLU A 72 12.70 6.51 -0.91
C GLU A 72 11.84 5.35 -0.41
N LEU A 73 11.17 5.53 0.74
CA LEU A 73 10.26 4.55 1.30
C LEU A 73 9.11 4.23 0.34
N SER A 74 8.52 5.25 -0.30
CA SER A 74 7.42 5.05 -1.25
C SER A 74 7.81 4.33 -2.54
N LYS A 75 9.10 4.22 -2.85
CA LYS A 75 9.61 3.37 -3.94
C LYS A 75 9.81 1.91 -3.52
N LYS A 76 9.85 1.65 -2.23
CA LYS A 76 10.07 0.31 -1.67
C LYS A 76 8.78 -0.35 -1.21
N LEU A 77 7.78 0.43 -0.83
CA LEU A 77 6.60 -0.03 -0.15
C LEU A 77 5.34 0.66 -0.67
N SER A 78 4.37 -0.14 -1.10
CA SER A 78 3.05 0.32 -1.52
C SER A 78 1.96 -0.19 -0.59
N ILE A 79 0.87 0.59 -0.48
CA ILE A 79 -0.23 0.30 0.43
C ILE A 79 -1.56 0.51 -0.27
N LEU A 80 -2.40 -0.52 -0.24
CA LEU A 80 -3.80 -0.41 -0.62
C LEU A 80 -4.67 -0.36 0.64
N LYS A 81 -5.30 0.77 0.89
CA LYS A 81 -6.30 0.91 1.96
C LYS A 81 -7.62 0.29 1.54
N GLN A 82 -8.35 -0.28 2.51
CA GLN A 82 -9.65 -0.94 2.29
C GLN A 82 -10.75 0.02 1.81
N SER A 83 -10.72 1.27 2.25
CA SER A 83 -11.68 2.28 1.82
C SER A 83 -10.96 3.54 1.36
N ASN A 84 -11.05 3.80 0.07
CA ASN A 84 -10.63 5.06 -0.52
C ASN A 84 -11.89 5.89 -0.78
N GLY A 85 -12.51 6.40 0.29
CA GLY A 85 -13.74 7.21 0.22
C GLY A 85 -13.54 8.60 -0.42
N VAL A 86 -12.65 8.70 -1.39
CA VAL A 86 -12.37 9.95 -2.09
C VAL A 86 -13.17 9.95 -3.39
N ASN A 87 -14.16 10.85 -3.47
CA ASN A 87 -14.92 11.11 -4.69
C ASN A 87 -14.07 11.92 -5.67
N LEU A 88 -13.05 11.27 -6.24
CA LEU A 88 -12.21 11.89 -7.27
C LEU A 88 -12.88 11.74 -8.64
N ARG A 89 -12.96 12.85 -9.37
CA ARG A 89 -13.43 12.86 -10.76
C ARG A 89 -12.24 12.68 -11.72
N ILE A 90 -11.59 11.51 -11.60
CA ILE A 90 -10.44 11.13 -12.41
C ILE A 90 -10.75 9.85 -13.19
N THR A 91 -9.99 9.60 -14.25
CA THR A 91 -10.08 8.38 -15.04
C THR A 91 -9.34 7.22 -14.36
N VAL A 92 -9.58 5.99 -14.81
CA VAL A 92 -8.84 4.80 -14.39
C VAL A 92 -7.35 4.98 -14.68
N ARG A 93 -7.00 5.47 -15.87
CA ARG A 93 -5.61 5.74 -16.28
C ARG A 93 -4.94 6.76 -15.34
N GLU A 94 -5.63 7.82 -15.01
CA GLU A 94 -5.12 8.84 -14.08
C GLU A 94 -4.90 8.25 -12.68
N LEU A 95 -5.82 7.42 -12.18
CA LEU A 95 -5.66 6.72 -10.91
C LEU A 95 -4.41 5.82 -10.93
N VAL A 96 -4.25 5.00 -11.97
CA VAL A 96 -3.09 4.10 -12.11
C VAL A 96 -1.78 4.90 -12.21
N SER A 97 -1.82 6.07 -12.85
CA SER A 97 -0.67 6.96 -12.98
C SER A 97 -0.15 7.48 -11.63
N PHE A 98 -0.99 7.57 -10.59
CA PHE A 98 -0.53 7.93 -9.25
C PHE A 98 0.46 6.92 -8.67
N GLY A 99 0.43 5.65 -9.09
CA GLY A 99 1.45 4.68 -8.74
C GLY A 99 2.87 5.13 -9.14
N ARG A 100 3.01 5.90 -10.21
CA ARG A 100 4.32 6.40 -10.68
C ARG A 100 4.76 7.69 -9.99
N PHE A 101 3.92 8.30 -9.15
CA PHE A 101 4.24 9.58 -8.50
C PHE A 101 5.59 9.58 -7.72
N PRO A 102 5.98 8.53 -6.98
CA PRO A 102 7.28 8.47 -6.30
C PRO A 102 8.49 8.62 -7.21
N TYR A 103 8.33 8.29 -8.50
CA TYR A 103 9.38 8.36 -9.51
C TYR A 103 9.29 9.63 -10.34
N SER A 104 8.13 9.88 -10.91
CA SER A 104 7.86 10.93 -11.89
C SER A 104 7.63 12.32 -11.29
N LYS A 105 7.21 12.39 -10.02
CA LYS A 105 6.74 13.63 -9.36
C LYS A 105 5.69 14.38 -10.19
N GLY A 106 4.83 13.63 -10.90
CA GLY A 106 3.79 14.14 -11.75
C GLY A 106 4.19 14.42 -13.22
N ARG A 107 5.46 14.19 -13.60
CA ARG A 107 5.92 14.29 -15.00
C ARG A 107 6.26 12.89 -15.50
N LEU A 108 5.28 12.21 -16.08
CA LEU A 108 5.43 10.86 -16.59
C LEU A 108 6.43 10.78 -17.74
N THR A 109 7.39 9.88 -17.63
CA THR A 109 8.32 9.49 -18.70
C THR A 109 7.67 8.47 -19.64
N SER A 110 8.34 8.09 -20.73
CA SER A 110 7.89 7.00 -21.60
C SER A 110 7.83 5.68 -20.84
N GLU A 111 8.84 5.38 -20.02
CA GLU A 111 8.88 4.19 -19.17
C GLU A 111 7.72 4.14 -18.16
N ASP A 112 7.39 5.28 -17.54
CA ASP A 112 6.23 5.35 -16.64
C ASP A 112 4.92 5.00 -17.36
N LYS A 113 4.75 5.48 -18.62
CA LYS A 113 3.57 5.17 -19.44
C LYS A 113 3.50 3.70 -19.80
N GLU A 114 4.61 3.08 -20.16
CA GLU A 114 4.69 1.62 -20.45
C GLU A 114 4.28 0.79 -19.22
N LEU A 115 4.74 1.16 -18.02
CA LEU A 115 4.35 0.49 -16.79
C LEU A 115 2.87 0.69 -16.43
N ILE A 116 2.30 1.87 -16.72
CA ILE A 116 0.87 2.14 -16.55
C ILE A 116 0.06 1.26 -17.51
N ASP A 117 0.45 1.23 -18.80
CA ASP A 117 -0.25 0.43 -19.83
C ASP A 117 -0.16 -1.07 -19.50
N TYR A 118 1.00 -1.55 -19.07
CA TYR A 118 1.19 -2.92 -18.58
C TYR A 118 0.25 -3.25 -17.41
N ALA A 119 0.15 -2.36 -16.42
CA ALA A 119 -0.71 -2.57 -15.27
C ALA A 119 -2.20 -2.60 -15.67
N LEU A 120 -2.63 -1.73 -16.57
CA LEU A 120 -4.00 -1.71 -17.12
C LEU A 120 -4.31 -3.02 -17.87
N GLU A 121 -3.39 -3.50 -18.69
CA GLU A 121 -3.55 -4.76 -19.44
C GLU A 121 -3.66 -5.95 -18.47
N LYS A 122 -2.75 -6.09 -17.51
CA LYS A 122 -2.72 -7.18 -16.54
C LYS A 122 -3.99 -7.29 -15.70
N LEU A 123 -4.64 -6.16 -15.43
CA LEU A 123 -5.88 -6.12 -14.64
C LEU A 123 -7.15 -6.10 -15.51
N GLY A 124 -7.04 -6.19 -16.84
CA GLY A 124 -8.17 -6.18 -17.77
C GLY A 124 -8.94 -4.86 -17.72
N LEU A 125 -8.21 -3.73 -17.69
CA LEU A 125 -8.78 -2.37 -17.56
C LEU A 125 -8.57 -1.49 -18.78
N VAL A 126 -8.01 -2.04 -19.88
CA VAL A 126 -7.65 -1.26 -21.08
C VAL A 126 -8.88 -0.56 -21.69
N GLU A 127 -10.00 -1.30 -21.85
CA GLU A 127 -11.21 -0.75 -22.47
C GLU A 127 -11.88 0.35 -21.63
N MET A 128 -11.67 0.34 -20.31
CA MET A 128 -12.22 1.33 -19.38
C MET A 128 -11.18 2.33 -18.86
N ALA A 129 -10.00 2.38 -19.51
CA ALA A 129 -8.91 3.23 -19.03
C ALA A 129 -9.28 4.72 -18.94
N GLU A 130 -10.15 5.18 -19.83
CA GLU A 130 -10.63 6.55 -19.89
C GLU A 130 -11.97 6.76 -19.14
N ASP A 131 -12.56 5.69 -18.58
CA ASP A 131 -13.77 5.80 -17.78
C ASP A 131 -13.44 6.43 -16.43
N ARG A 132 -14.42 7.13 -15.87
CA ARG A 132 -14.27 7.76 -14.55
C ARG A 132 -14.39 6.70 -13.45
N ILE A 133 -13.55 6.81 -12.43
CA ILE A 133 -13.55 5.84 -11.32
C ILE A 133 -14.85 5.83 -10.51
N ASP A 134 -15.61 6.93 -10.49
CA ASP A 134 -16.90 7.03 -9.79
C ASP A 134 -18.06 6.33 -10.54
N THR A 135 -17.85 5.90 -11.77
CA THR A 135 -18.82 5.12 -12.55
C THR A 135 -18.58 3.61 -12.50
N LEU A 136 -17.46 3.18 -11.92
CA LEU A 136 -17.05 1.79 -11.86
C LEU A 136 -17.83 0.99 -10.79
N SER A 137 -18.06 -0.30 -11.07
CA SER A 137 -18.48 -1.23 -10.02
C SER A 137 -17.38 -1.37 -8.95
N GLY A 138 -17.74 -1.80 -7.73
CA GLY A 138 -16.78 -1.98 -6.64
C GLY A 138 -15.62 -2.90 -7.02
N GLY A 139 -15.87 -3.98 -7.76
CA GLY A 139 -14.82 -4.90 -8.23
C GLY A 139 -13.90 -4.28 -9.30
N GLN A 140 -14.46 -3.46 -10.21
CA GLN A 140 -13.65 -2.73 -11.19
C GLN A 140 -12.78 -1.68 -10.51
N LEU A 141 -13.33 -0.94 -9.58
CA LEU A 141 -12.60 0.06 -8.79
C LEU A 141 -11.46 -0.59 -7.98
N GLN A 142 -11.73 -1.73 -7.37
CA GLN A 142 -10.68 -2.47 -6.65
C GLN A 142 -9.55 -2.92 -7.58
N ARG A 143 -9.88 -3.43 -8.79
CA ARG A 143 -8.85 -3.76 -9.79
C ARG A 143 -8.05 -2.53 -10.22
N ALA A 144 -8.68 -1.38 -10.36
CA ALA A 144 -7.99 -0.13 -10.70
C ALA A 144 -6.99 0.29 -9.60
N TYR A 145 -7.33 0.14 -8.32
CA TYR A 145 -6.39 0.36 -7.23
C TYR A 145 -5.24 -0.66 -7.20
N ILE A 146 -5.52 -1.93 -7.53
CA ILE A 146 -4.46 -2.94 -7.65
C ILE A 146 -3.54 -2.61 -8.82
N ALA A 147 -4.09 -2.14 -9.96
CA ALA A 147 -3.29 -1.67 -11.10
C ALA A 147 -2.39 -0.49 -10.72
N MET A 148 -2.87 0.45 -9.91
CA MET A 148 -2.06 1.57 -9.39
C MET A 148 -0.86 1.05 -8.59
N ILE A 149 -1.06 0.04 -7.73
CA ILE A 149 0.02 -0.58 -6.95
C ILE A 149 0.98 -1.34 -7.87
N LEU A 150 0.47 -2.08 -8.85
CA LEU A 150 1.30 -2.78 -9.83
C LEU A 150 2.17 -1.80 -10.63
N ALA A 151 1.61 -0.67 -11.07
CA ALA A 151 2.35 0.39 -11.75
C ALA A 151 3.41 1.04 -10.86
N GLN A 152 3.24 1.05 -9.54
CA GLN A 152 4.24 1.57 -8.61
C GLN A 152 5.52 0.76 -8.61
N ASP A 153 5.48 -0.53 -8.99
CA ASP A 153 6.63 -1.42 -9.14
C ASP A 153 7.51 -1.46 -7.87
N THR A 154 6.88 -1.73 -6.73
CA THR A 154 7.57 -1.81 -5.43
C THR A 154 7.88 -3.25 -5.05
N ALA A 155 9.01 -3.44 -4.38
CA ALA A 155 9.43 -4.76 -3.87
C ALA A 155 8.45 -5.34 -2.83
N VAL A 156 7.69 -4.48 -2.15
CA VAL A 156 6.73 -4.88 -1.12
C VAL A 156 5.40 -4.18 -1.34
N SER A 157 4.32 -4.96 -1.44
CA SER A 157 2.96 -4.46 -1.56
C SER A 157 2.08 -4.99 -0.43
N TYR A 158 1.36 -4.10 0.24
CA TYR A 158 0.36 -4.47 1.25
C TYR A 158 -1.04 -4.18 0.75
N THR A 159 -1.92 -5.16 0.91
CA THR A 159 -3.35 -4.95 0.72
C THR A 159 -4.08 -5.13 2.03
N HIS A 160 -4.91 -4.16 2.39
CA HIS A 160 -5.81 -4.26 3.53
C HIS A 160 -7.16 -4.76 3.03
N LEU A 161 -7.30 -6.08 2.91
CA LEU A 161 -8.57 -6.73 2.58
C LEU A 161 -9.13 -7.34 3.86
N THR A 162 -10.33 -6.92 4.28
CA THR A 162 -11.14 -7.71 5.21
C THR A 162 -12.02 -8.62 4.37
N LEU A 163 -11.86 -9.91 4.56
CA LEU A 163 -12.86 -10.87 4.08
C LEU A 163 -14.13 -10.67 4.90
N PRO A 164 -15.30 -10.70 4.26
CA PRO A 164 -16.58 -10.57 4.95
C PRO A 164 -16.81 -11.70 5.95
#